data_d0b44c68d1dcbd44576b00e438264c68
#
_entry.id   d0b44c68d1dcbd44576b00e438264c68
#
_cell.length_a   1.000
_cell.length_b   1.000
_cell.length_c   1.000
_cell.angle_alpha   90.00
_cell.angle_beta   90.00
_cell.angle_gamma   90.00
#
_symmetry.space_group_name_H-M   'P 1'
#
loop_
_entity.id
_entity.type
_entity.pdbx_description
1 polymer ?
#
loop_
_entity_poly.entity_id
_entity_poly.type
_entity_poly.pdbx_seq_one_letter_code
_entity_poly.pdbx_strand_id
1 'polypeptide(L)' 'MAESSRDSDLEGSNAARIYRDLPVGARVKRRDGAILEVTGNPRDGAWLLVRVVEDPNDPASVGQEDMVFFTDVESVV' A
#
# COMPACT_ATOMS: atom_id res chain seq x y z
N MET A 1 -20.99 14.17 11.13
CA MET A 1 -20.24 13.60 12.03
C MET A 1 -18.95 13.02 11.62
N ALA A 2 -18.21 12.61 12.60
CA ALA A 2 -16.88 12.14 12.37
C ALA A 2 -16.86 10.94 11.44
N GLU A 3 -17.83 10.08 11.56
CA GLU A 3 -17.80 8.87 10.76
C GLU A 3 -17.99 9.13 9.29
N SER A 4 -18.68 10.19 8.93
CA SER A 4 -18.86 10.44 7.52
C SER A 4 -17.59 10.93 6.86
N SER A 5 -16.65 11.45 7.62
CA SER A 5 -15.41 11.92 7.06
C SER A 5 -14.40 10.80 6.87
N ARG A 6 -14.73 9.59 7.32
CA ARG A 6 -13.77 8.51 7.21
C ARG A 6 -13.45 8.13 5.79
N ASP A 7 -14.44 8.20 4.91
CA ASP A 7 -14.18 7.87 3.53
C ASP A 7 -13.22 8.86 2.89
N SER A 8 -13.38 10.13 3.22
CA SER A 8 -12.45 11.11 2.69
C SER A 8 -11.11 11.06 3.40
N ASP A 9 -11.06 10.44 4.59
CA ASP A 9 -9.79 10.25 5.27
C ASP A 9 -8.85 9.32 4.52
N LEU A 10 -9.38 8.52 3.60
CA LEU A 10 -8.55 7.65 2.80
C LEU A 10 -7.94 8.37 1.60
N GLU A 11 -8.16 9.67 1.51
CA GLU A 11 -7.65 10.46 0.41
C GLU A 11 -6.82 11.62 0.96
N GLY A 12 -5.96 12.16 0.12
CA GLY A 12 -5.17 13.30 0.48
C GLY A 12 -4.21 13.00 1.63
N SER A 13 -4.11 13.92 2.56
CA SER A 13 -3.12 13.82 3.62
C SER A 13 -3.41 12.69 4.58
N ASN A 14 -4.69 12.32 4.75
CA ASN A 14 -5.02 11.21 5.63
C ASN A 14 -4.59 9.88 5.03
N ALA A 15 -4.72 9.75 3.72
CA ALA A 15 -4.21 8.55 3.06
C ALA A 15 -2.71 8.44 3.24
N ALA A 16 -1.99 9.56 3.12
CA ALA A 16 -0.55 9.53 3.30
C ALA A 16 -0.16 9.14 4.72
N ARG A 17 -0.94 9.62 5.71
CA ARG A 17 -0.67 9.26 7.10
C ARG A 17 -0.88 7.77 7.34
N ILE A 18 -1.98 7.23 6.84
CA ILE A 18 -2.26 5.80 6.98
C ILE A 18 -1.14 5.00 6.34
N TYR A 19 -0.72 5.41 5.18
CA TYR A 19 0.33 4.74 4.44
C TYR A 19 1.65 4.77 5.22
N ARG A 20 1.97 5.91 5.83
CA ARG A 20 3.20 6.07 6.58
C ARG A 20 3.25 5.14 7.79
N ASP A 21 2.09 4.82 8.35
CA ASP A 21 2.02 4.04 9.58
C ASP A 21 1.77 2.56 9.34
N LEU A 22 1.79 2.11 8.09
CA LEU A 22 1.55 0.70 7.80
C LEU A 22 2.65 -0.17 8.40
N PRO A 23 2.28 -1.20 9.18
CA PRO A 23 3.28 -2.08 9.76
C PRO A 23 3.80 -3.09 8.74
N VAL A 24 4.98 -3.62 9.03
CA VAL A 24 5.50 -4.77 8.29
C VAL A 24 4.49 -5.91 8.41
N GLY A 25 4.21 -6.56 7.30
CA GLY A 25 3.22 -7.62 7.24
C GLY A 25 1.86 -7.16 6.75
N ALA A 26 1.61 -5.84 6.73
CA ALA A 26 0.38 -5.33 6.16
C ALA A 26 0.37 -5.60 4.66
N ARG A 27 -0.83 -5.73 4.09
CA ARG A 27 -0.98 -5.97 2.67
C ARG A 27 -1.71 -4.82 2.03
N VAL A 28 -1.28 -4.46 0.84
CA VAL A 28 -1.87 -3.38 0.07
C VAL A 28 -2.13 -3.88 -1.33
N LYS A 29 -3.13 -3.29 -1.97
CA LYS A 29 -3.45 -3.57 -3.35
C LYS A 29 -2.93 -2.42 -4.20
N ARG A 30 -2.09 -2.76 -5.17
CA ARG A 30 -1.59 -1.80 -6.13
C ARG A 30 -2.68 -1.56 -7.19
N ARG A 31 -2.62 -0.39 -7.84
CA ARG A 31 -3.68 -0.02 -8.78
C ARG A 31 -3.79 -0.96 -9.96
N ASP A 32 -2.75 -1.68 -10.29
CA ASP A 32 -2.78 -2.66 -11.37
C ASP A 32 -3.33 -4.00 -10.93
N GLY A 33 -3.73 -4.13 -9.66
CA GLY A 33 -4.34 -5.36 -9.14
C GLY A 33 -3.39 -6.24 -8.35
N ALA A 34 -2.11 -5.92 -8.31
CA ALA A 34 -1.16 -6.72 -7.56
C ALA A 34 -1.39 -6.55 -6.05
N ILE A 35 -1.21 -7.63 -5.31
CA ILE A 35 -1.25 -7.62 -3.85
C ILE A 35 0.17 -7.68 -3.35
N LEU A 36 0.51 -6.74 -2.48
CA LEU A 36 1.86 -6.57 -1.98
C LEU A 36 1.85 -6.66 -0.47
N GLU A 37 2.90 -7.24 0.10
CA GLU A 37 3.08 -7.30 1.54
C GLU A 37 4.20 -6.37 1.93
N VAL A 38 3.97 -5.52 2.93
CA VAL A 38 4.99 -4.58 3.41
C VAL A 38 6.10 -5.35 4.11
N THR A 39 7.32 -5.18 3.64
CA THR A 39 8.50 -5.78 4.26
C THR A 39 9.37 -4.73 4.96
N GLY A 40 9.15 -3.46 4.66
CA GLY A 40 9.86 -2.38 5.32
C GLY A 40 9.14 -1.08 5.09
N ASN A 41 9.15 -0.22 6.10
CA ASN A 41 8.47 1.07 6.01
C ASN A 41 9.37 2.14 6.59
N PRO A 42 10.03 2.96 5.73
CA PRO A 42 10.88 4.04 6.24
C PRO A 42 10.10 5.19 6.87
N ARG A 43 8.77 5.16 6.75
CA ARG A 43 7.89 6.13 7.40
C ARG A 43 8.05 7.54 6.86
N ASP A 44 8.41 7.64 5.59
CA ASP A 44 8.50 8.94 4.94
C ASP A 44 7.19 9.35 4.29
N GLY A 45 6.17 8.46 4.33
CA GLY A 45 4.88 8.75 3.74
C GLY A 45 4.83 8.62 2.23
N ALA A 46 5.90 8.15 1.62
CA ALA A 46 5.99 8.09 0.17
C ALA A 46 6.26 6.67 -0.32
N TRP A 47 7.27 6.01 0.20
CA TRP A 47 7.71 4.71 -0.32
C TRP A 47 7.52 3.62 0.71
N LEU A 48 7.15 2.43 0.24
CA LEU A 48 7.14 1.21 1.04
C LEU A 48 7.99 0.18 0.35
N LEU A 49 8.71 -0.59 1.16
CA LEU A 49 9.39 -1.79 0.66
C LEU A 49 8.40 -2.93 0.78
N VAL A 50 8.24 -3.70 -0.30
CA VAL A 50 7.19 -4.69 -0.38
C VAL A 50 7.71 -5.95 -1.04
N ARG A 51 6.97 -7.03 -0.84
CA ARG A 51 7.13 -8.27 -1.60
C ARG A 51 5.82 -8.54 -2.32
N VAL A 52 5.91 -8.96 -3.57
CA VAL A 52 4.72 -9.26 -4.37
C VAL A 52 4.13 -10.57 -3.88
N VAL A 53 2.87 -10.54 -3.47
CA VAL A 53 2.14 -11.73 -3.03
C VAL A 53 1.35 -12.32 -4.17
N GLU A 54 0.68 -11.46 -4.95
CA GLU A 54 -0.08 -11.87 -6.11
C GLU A 54 0.05 -10.80 -7.17
N ASP A 55 0.17 -11.21 -8.41
CA ASP A 55 0.19 -10.28 -9.51
C ASP A 55 -0.46 -10.95 -10.71
N PRO A 56 -1.75 -10.69 -10.97
CA PRO A 56 -2.44 -11.34 -12.08
C PRO A 56 -1.87 -10.96 -13.45
N ASN A 57 -1.19 -9.82 -13.54
CA ASN A 57 -0.62 -9.37 -14.81
C ASN A 57 0.79 -9.90 -15.02
N ASP A 58 1.46 -10.32 -13.95
CA ASP A 58 2.84 -10.79 -14.03
C ASP A 58 3.06 -11.82 -12.92
N PRO A 59 2.56 -13.05 -13.10
CA PRO A 59 2.72 -14.06 -12.05
C PRO A 59 4.17 -14.37 -11.73
N ALA A 60 5.08 -14.10 -12.64
CA ALA A 60 6.49 -14.38 -12.39
C ALA A 60 7.09 -13.44 -11.36
N SER A 61 6.44 -12.30 -11.09
CA SER A 61 6.94 -11.36 -10.10
C SER A 61 6.64 -11.78 -8.67
N VAL A 62 5.78 -12.77 -8.46
CA VAL A 62 5.40 -13.20 -7.11
C VAL A 62 6.64 -13.65 -6.35
N GLY A 63 6.79 -13.13 -5.12
CA GLY A 63 7.94 -13.40 -4.28
C GLY A 63 9.08 -12.43 -4.45
N GLN A 64 9.04 -11.57 -5.45
CA GLN A 64 10.09 -10.58 -5.66
C GLN A 64 9.87 -9.37 -4.77
N GLU A 65 10.98 -8.76 -4.37
CA GLU A 65 10.93 -7.53 -3.60
C GLU A 65 10.90 -6.34 -4.53
N ASP A 66 10.19 -5.30 -4.10
CA ASP A 66 10.01 -4.10 -4.89
C ASP A 66 9.73 -2.94 -3.95
N MET A 67 9.58 -1.77 -4.52
CA MET A 67 9.16 -0.58 -3.79
C MET A 67 7.89 -0.06 -4.44
N VAL A 68 6.99 0.48 -3.62
CA VAL A 68 5.76 1.05 -4.15
C VAL A 68 5.61 2.46 -3.59
N PHE A 69 5.22 3.38 -4.47
CA PHE A 69 4.95 4.75 -4.08
C PHE A 69 3.49 4.85 -3.65
N PHE A 70 3.20 5.76 -2.72
CA PHE A 70 1.87 5.78 -2.12
C PHE A 70 0.77 6.04 -3.16
N THR A 71 1.07 6.77 -4.24
CA THR A 71 0.05 7.03 -5.27
C THR A 71 -0.30 5.79 -6.08
N ASP A 72 0.54 4.76 -6.03
CA ASP A 72 0.28 3.51 -6.74
C ASP A 72 -0.52 2.53 -5.90
N VAL A 73 -0.75 2.83 -4.64
CA VAL A 73 -1.54 1.98 -3.75
C VAL A 73 -2.99 2.38 -3.87
N GLU A 74 -3.84 1.40 -4.17
CA GLU A 74 -5.27 1.64 -4.28
C GLU A 74 -5.93 1.53 -2.93
N SER A 75 -5.56 0.52 -2.15
CA SER A 75 -6.23 0.27 -0.87
C SER A 75 -5.36 -0.61 0.00
N VAL A 76 -5.67 -0.62 1.28
CA VAL A 76 -5.11 -1.58 2.24
C VAL A 76 -6.08 -2.75 2.32
N VAL A 77 -5.57 -3.95 2.19
CA VAL A 77 -6.42 -5.15 2.18
C VAL A 77 -6.19 -6.02 3.40
#